data_d9bd5adc7c0c593b1386ae59c51dc5f4
#
_entry.id   d9bd5adc7c0c593b1386ae59c51dc5f4
#
_cell.length_a   1.000
_cell.length_b   1.000
_cell.length_c   1.000
_cell.angle_alpha   90.00
_cell.angle_beta   90.00
_cell.angle_gamma   90.00
#
_symmetry.space_group_name_H-M   'P 1'
#
loop_
_entity.id
_entity.type
_entity.pdbx_description
1 polymer ?
#
loop_
_entity_poly.entity_id
_entity_poly.type
_entity_poly.pdbx_seq_one_letter_code
_entity_poly.pdbx_strand_id
1 'polypeptide(L)'
;MRTAMVANKSATYNYVQKDDLTIYHYTFTSSDDHHDPIVRPCSLHDVDCIRRFFAHNSKCSPVHKPGSDTYRIKTLPLFIAHVNVSFTLSYMELKGLNNYTINEFNINKETDALVLEVVFSKLQAYVPIILSTYHLKGKEPTQIADFGFIEYKDLSLTLTAENIKDMNLAKSHVYAYISEPAQRSSFSIKIVFVLDPQQQIANAQLLARIGLTLQEAFLTQAPVFMNVFLQNSICDSNIH
;
A
#
# COMPACT_ATOMS: atom_id res chain seq x y z
N MET A 1 8.50 10.49 9.66
CA MET A 1 9.97 10.62 9.83
C MET A 1 10.62 9.97 8.63
N ARG A 2 11.16 10.74 7.71
CA ARG A 2 11.91 10.19 6.57
C ARG A 2 13.30 9.83 7.06
N THR A 3 13.62 8.55 7.09
CA THR A 3 14.99 8.09 7.29
C THR A 3 15.70 8.24 5.95
N ALA A 4 16.44 9.33 5.79
CA ALA A 4 17.34 9.49 4.67
C ALA A 4 18.51 8.52 4.84
N MET A 5 18.71 7.60 3.90
CA MET A 5 19.97 6.87 3.78
C MET A 5 21.09 7.89 3.52
N VAL A 6 21.99 8.00 4.48
CA VAL A 6 23.18 8.85 4.38
C VAL A 6 24.19 8.07 3.54
N ALA A 7 24.31 8.42 2.27
CA ALA A 7 25.45 8.03 1.47
C ALA A 7 26.70 8.69 2.08
N ASN A 8 27.72 7.88 2.38
CA ASN A 8 29.01 8.32 2.87
C ASN A 8 29.72 9.15 1.79
N LYS A 9 29.53 10.46 1.78
CA LYS A 9 30.25 11.41 0.93
C LYS A 9 31.32 12.08 1.79
N SER A 10 32.58 11.93 1.43
CA SER A 10 33.67 12.71 2.05
C SER A 10 33.50 14.18 1.67
N ALA A 11 33.26 15.01 2.65
CA ALA A 11 33.16 16.47 2.48
C ALA A 11 34.51 17.09 2.86
N THR A 12 35.13 17.87 1.94
CA THR A 12 36.30 18.68 2.23
C THR A 12 35.83 20.07 2.59
N TYR A 13 36.24 20.59 3.75
CA TYR A 13 35.86 21.91 4.22
C TYR A 13 36.94 22.93 3.84
N ASN A 14 36.59 23.96 3.07
CA ASN A 14 37.46 25.13 2.82
C ASN A 14 36.91 26.31 3.62
N TYR A 15 37.77 26.91 4.42
CA TYR A 15 37.47 28.08 5.26
C TYR A 15 37.81 29.36 4.49
N VAL A 16 36.85 30.23 4.32
CA VAL A 16 37.12 31.63 3.88
C VAL A 16 36.40 32.54 4.88
N GLN A 17 37.18 33.26 5.66
CA GLN A 17 36.65 34.26 6.58
C GLN A 17 36.73 35.64 5.94
N LYS A 18 35.60 36.25 5.76
CA LYS A 18 35.47 37.64 5.30
C LYS A 18 34.34 38.31 6.05
N ASP A 19 34.74 39.29 6.88
CA ASP A 19 33.87 40.26 7.59
C ASP A 19 32.51 39.70 8.09
N ASP A 20 32.48 39.26 9.35
CA ASP A 20 31.32 38.89 10.20
C ASP A 20 30.24 37.99 9.56
N LEU A 21 30.40 37.48 8.35
CA LEU A 21 29.52 36.47 7.75
C LEU A 21 30.32 35.24 7.37
N THR A 22 30.10 34.15 8.10
CA THR A 22 30.69 32.85 7.75
C THR A 22 29.83 32.20 6.67
N ILE A 23 30.29 32.26 5.42
CA ILE A 23 29.61 31.54 4.30
C ILE A 23 30.27 30.19 4.15
N TYR A 24 29.50 29.14 4.39
CA TYR A 24 29.94 27.77 4.12
C TYR A 24 29.71 27.43 2.65
N HIS A 25 30.79 27.33 1.88
CA HIS A 25 30.74 26.81 0.52
C HIS A 25 30.91 25.28 0.57
N TYR A 26 29.88 24.56 0.19
CA TYR A 26 29.97 23.12 -0.02
C TYR A 26 30.35 22.85 -1.48
N THR A 27 31.60 22.49 -1.71
CA THR A 27 32.00 21.92 -3.01
C THR A 27 31.91 20.39 -2.92
N PHE A 28 30.95 19.83 -3.64
CA PHE A 28 30.92 18.39 -3.86
C PHE A 28 31.89 18.07 -5.00
N THR A 29 33.07 17.56 -4.68
CA THR A 29 33.89 16.89 -5.66
C THR A 29 33.30 15.51 -5.91
N SER A 30 32.73 15.27 -7.06
CA SER A 30 32.45 13.92 -7.53
C SER A 30 33.79 13.32 -7.96
N SER A 31 34.45 12.65 -7.03
CA SER A 31 35.56 11.77 -7.36
C SER A 31 35.00 10.37 -7.50
N ASP A 32 35.24 9.82 -8.66
CA ASP A 32 35.33 8.42 -9.02
C ASP A 32 34.04 7.57 -9.08
N ASP A 33 33.91 6.91 -10.21
CA ASP A 33 33.26 5.64 -10.56
C ASP A 33 32.62 4.80 -9.43
N HIS A 34 31.88 5.42 -8.53
CA HIS A 34 30.92 4.70 -7.73
C HIS A 34 29.78 4.33 -8.67
N HIS A 35 29.82 3.12 -9.20
CA HIS A 35 28.66 2.46 -9.76
C HIS A 35 27.53 2.66 -8.74
N ASP A 36 26.57 3.49 -9.08
CA ASP A 36 25.37 3.64 -8.25
C ASP A 36 24.79 2.22 -8.06
N PRO A 37 24.71 1.70 -6.82
CA PRO A 37 24.19 0.38 -6.58
C PRO A 37 22.74 0.24 -7.02
N ILE A 38 22.05 1.37 -7.21
CA ILE A 38 20.66 1.43 -7.63
C ILE A 38 20.57 1.52 -9.16
N VAL A 39 19.93 0.52 -9.74
CA VAL A 39 19.72 0.43 -11.19
C VAL A 39 18.23 0.41 -11.50
N ARG A 40 17.87 1.09 -12.57
CA ARG A 40 16.51 1.05 -13.12
C ARG A 40 16.48 0.14 -14.36
N PRO A 41 16.02 -1.11 -14.23
CA PRO A 41 16.08 -2.09 -15.32
C PRO A 41 15.11 -1.80 -16.47
N CYS A 42 14.01 -1.08 -16.18
CA CYS A 42 13.00 -0.69 -17.14
C CYS A 42 12.63 0.79 -16.97
N SER A 43 12.20 1.44 -18.04
CA SER A 43 11.52 2.74 -17.94
C SER A 43 10.21 2.59 -17.17
N LEU A 44 9.86 3.59 -16.35
CA LEU A 44 8.61 3.58 -15.55
C LEU A 44 7.34 3.53 -16.42
N HIS A 45 7.45 3.96 -17.68
CA HIS A 45 6.34 3.94 -18.65
C HIS A 45 6.30 2.65 -19.48
N ASP A 46 7.35 1.82 -19.43
CA ASP A 46 7.40 0.55 -20.16
C ASP A 46 6.93 -0.60 -19.25
N VAL A 47 5.61 -0.68 -19.08
CA VAL A 47 4.96 -1.72 -18.27
C VAL A 47 5.26 -3.12 -18.81
N ASP A 48 5.43 -3.28 -20.13
CA ASP A 48 5.74 -4.58 -20.72
C ASP A 48 7.17 -5.04 -20.40
N CYS A 49 8.13 -4.14 -20.30
CA CYS A 49 9.46 -4.45 -19.76
C CYS A 49 9.35 -4.93 -18.31
N ILE A 50 8.59 -4.21 -17.46
CA ILE A 50 8.38 -4.57 -16.06
C ILE A 50 7.72 -5.94 -15.93
N ARG A 51 6.70 -6.23 -16.74
CA ARG A 51 6.04 -7.55 -16.78
C ARG A 51 7.00 -8.68 -17.11
N ARG A 52 7.83 -8.50 -18.16
CA ARG A 52 8.85 -9.47 -18.53
C ARG A 52 9.89 -9.67 -17.45
N PHE A 53 10.29 -8.59 -16.77
CA PHE A 53 11.21 -8.65 -15.64
C PHE A 53 10.66 -9.52 -14.51
N PHE A 54 9.41 -9.30 -14.09
CA PHE A 54 8.76 -10.12 -13.07
C PHE A 54 8.62 -11.58 -13.51
N ALA A 55 8.17 -11.83 -14.73
CA ALA A 55 8.01 -13.18 -15.26
C ALA A 55 9.32 -13.96 -15.29
N HIS A 56 10.44 -13.28 -15.59
CA HIS A 56 11.77 -13.92 -15.62
C HIS A 56 12.27 -14.27 -14.21
N ASN A 57 11.95 -13.45 -13.21
CA ASN A 57 12.56 -13.52 -11.88
C ASN A 57 11.65 -14.13 -10.80
N SER A 58 10.35 -14.31 -11.02
CA SER A 58 9.41 -14.74 -9.97
C SER A 58 8.49 -15.92 -10.35
N LYS A 59 8.80 -16.64 -11.41
CA LYS A 59 8.03 -17.83 -11.85
C LYS A 59 6.53 -17.58 -12.09
N CYS A 60 6.15 -16.36 -12.40
CA CYS A 60 4.79 -15.97 -12.74
C CYS A 60 4.60 -15.80 -14.25
N SER A 61 3.37 -15.76 -14.72
CA SER A 61 3.04 -15.52 -16.13
C SER A 61 2.78 -14.04 -16.37
N PRO A 62 3.46 -13.39 -17.35
CA PRO A 62 3.25 -11.97 -17.59
C PRO A 62 1.82 -11.70 -18.05
N VAL A 63 1.19 -10.67 -17.52
CA VAL A 63 -0.14 -10.23 -17.94
C VAL A 63 -0.03 -9.50 -19.26
N HIS A 64 -0.50 -10.10 -20.36
CA HIS A 64 -0.40 -9.52 -21.71
C HIS A 64 -1.39 -8.39 -21.97
N LYS A 65 -2.52 -8.39 -21.30
CA LYS A 65 -3.53 -7.33 -21.36
C LYS A 65 -3.93 -6.93 -19.95
N PRO A 66 -4.15 -5.64 -19.69
CA PRO A 66 -4.70 -5.24 -18.40
C PRO A 66 -5.95 -6.06 -18.12
N GLY A 67 -6.04 -6.60 -16.93
CA GLY A 67 -7.23 -7.30 -16.48
C GLY A 67 -8.45 -6.35 -16.41
N SER A 68 -9.54 -6.84 -15.86
CA SER A 68 -10.71 -5.99 -15.59
C SER A 68 -10.32 -4.83 -14.67
N ASP A 69 -10.86 -3.64 -14.92
CA ASP A 69 -10.75 -2.51 -13.99
C ASP A 69 -11.41 -2.81 -12.63
N THR A 70 -12.19 -3.87 -12.59
CA THR A 70 -12.85 -4.36 -11.38
C THR A 70 -12.31 -5.73 -11.00
N TYR A 71 -11.83 -5.86 -9.78
CA TYR A 71 -11.39 -7.13 -9.20
C TYR A 71 -12.25 -7.50 -8.00
N ARG A 72 -12.49 -8.81 -7.79
CA ARG A 72 -13.31 -9.30 -6.67
C ARG A 72 -12.45 -10.03 -5.65
N ILE A 73 -12.48 -9.56 -4.40
CA ILE A 73 -11.91 -10.24 -3.24
C ILE A 73 -13.04 -11.01 -2.57
N LYS A 74 -12.92 -12.33 -2.48
CA LYS A 74 -13.97 -13.20 -1.93
C LYS A 74 -14.22 -12.94 -0.46
N THR A 75 -13.15 -12.81 0.33
CA THR A 75 -13.24 -12.57 1.77
C THR A 75 -12.00 -11.82 2.24
N LEU A 76 -12.21 -10.77 3.02
CA LEU A 76 -11.15 -9.97 3.64
C LEU A 76 -11.48 -9.76 5.12
N PRO A 77 -10.76 -10.41 6.05
CA PRO A 77 -10.92 -10.18 7.47
C PRO A 77 -10.16 -8.92 7.91
N LEU A 78 -10.78 -8.13 8.79
CA LEU A 78 -10.19 -6.95 9.42
C LEU A 78 -10.45 -6.99 10.92
N PHE A 79 -9.54 -6.47 11.72
CA PHE A 79 -9.76 -6.26 13.15
C PHE A 79 -9.41 -4.81 13.51
N ILE A 80 -10.35 -4.13 14.13
CA ILE A 80 -10.19 -2.74 14.58
C ILE A 80 -10.04 -2.72 16.10
N ALA A 81 -8.80 -2.63 16.54
CA ALA A 81 -8.42 -2.85 17.92
C ALA A 81 -9.03 -1.82 18.89
N HIS A 82 -9.10 -0.54 18.52
CA HIS A 82 -9.56 0.52 19.43
C HIS A 82 -11.05 0.45 19.77
N VAL A 83 -11.85 -0.27 18.98
CA VAL A 83 -13.28 -0.53 19.26
C VAL A 83 -13.58 -2.01 19.52
N ASN A 84 -12.56 -2.86 19.43
CA ASN A 84 -12.66 -4.32 19.62
C ASN A 84 -13.74 -4.96 18.73
N VAL A 85 -13.72 -4.62 17.43
CA VAL A 85 -14.64 -5.11 16.42
C VAL A 85 -13.87 -5.80 15.31
N SER A 86 -14.32 -7.01 14.95
CA SER A 86 -13.86 -7.69 13.73
C SER A 86 -14.85 -7.47 12.60
N PHE A 87 -14.31 -7.24 11.39
CA PHE A 87 -15.10 -7.18 10.18
C PHE A 87 -14.71 -8.33 9.26
N THR A 88 -15.69 -8.95 8.65
CA THR A 88 -15.50 -9.85 7.52
C THR A 88 -16.16 -9.21 6.31
N LEU A 89 -15.33 -8.75 5.38
CA LEU A 89 -15.78 -8.17 4.12
C LEU A 89 -15.89 -9.28 3.09
N SER A 90 -17.10 -9.51 2.55
CA SER A 90 -17.32 -10.59 1.59
C SER A 90 -17.70 -10.01 0.22
N TYR A 91 -17.12 -10.62 -0.83
CA TYR A 91 -17.33 -10.25 -2.23
C TYR A 91 -17.02 -8.79 -2.56
N MET A 92 -15.97 -8.26 -1.91
CA MET A 92 -15.53 -6.88 -2.16
C MET A 92 -15.11 -6.68 -3.60
N GLU A 93 -15.67 -5.69 -4.26
CA GLU A 93 -15.29 -5.25 -5.60
C GLU A 93 -14.38 -4.03 -5.51
N LEU A 94 -13.16 -4.17 -6.03
CA LEU A 94 -12.21 -3.07 -6.20
C LEU A 94 -12.30 -2.54 -7.62
N LYS A 95 -12.45 -1.22 -7.78
CA LYS A 95 -12.43 -0.52 -9.08
C LYS A 95 -11.33 0.54 -9.10
N GLY A 96 -10.76 0.76 -10.29
CA GLY A 96 -9.70 1.75 -10.50
C GLY A 96 -8.31 1.16 -10.54
N LEU A 97 -8.18 -0.17 -10.60
CA LEU A 97 -6.88 -0.85 -10.65
C LEU A 97 -6.09 -0.56 -11.93
N ASN A 98 -6.76 -0.15 -13.02
CA ASN A 98 -6.11 0.20 -14.28
C ASN A 98 -5.70 1.68 -14.35
N ASN A 99 -6.13 2.50 -13.39
CA ASN A 99 -5.78 3.91 -13.32
C ASN A 99 -4.63 4.13 -12.32
N TYR A 100 -3.45 3.65 -12.70
CA TYR A 100 -2.24 3.71 -11.89
C TYR A 100 -1.07 4.34 -12.66
N THR A 101 -0.08 4.79 -11.91
CA THR A 101 1.25 5.16 -12.39
C THR A 101 2.31 4.41 -11.60
N ILE A 102 3.38 3.98 -12.26
CA ILE A 102 4.54 3.42 -11.60
C ILE A 102 5.51 4.57 -11.33
N ASN A 103 5.77 4.87 -10.07
CA ASN A 103 6.65 5.95 -9.66
C ASN A 103 8.08 5.48 -9.40
N GLU A 104 8.22 4.24 -8.93
CA GLU A 104 9.51 3.64 -8.66
C GLU A 104 9.56 2.21 -9.19
N PHE A 105 10.66 1.89 -9.89
CA PHE A 105 11.02 0.53 -10.26
C PHE A 105 12.54 0.44 -10.29
N ASN A 106 13.13 0.05 -9.17
CA ASN A 106 14.56 0.08 -8.94
C ASN A 106 15.05 -1.25 -8.36
N ILE A 107 16.29 -1.57 -8.67
CA ILE A 107 17.04 -2.67 -8.10
C ILE A 107 18.22 -2.11 -7.34
N ASN A 108 18.41 -2.53 -6.11
CA ASN A 108 19.66 -2.34 -5.39
C ASN A 108 20.51 -3.61 -5.53
N LYS A 109 21.63 -3.52 -6.26
CA LYS A 109 22.53 -4.65 -6.54
C LYS A 109 23.32 -5.10 -5.31
N GLU A 110 23.55 -4.23 -4.33
CA GLU A 110 24.27 -4.57 -3.09
C GLU A 110 23.41 -5.39 -2.15
N THR A 111 22.12 -5.01 -2.03
CA THR A 111 21.18 -5.70 -1.13
C THR A 111 20.36 -6.77 -1.84
N ASP A 112 20.56 -6.95 -3.16
CA ASP A 112 19.76 -7.85 -4.01
C ASP A 112 18.25 -7.65 -3.81
N ALA A 113 17.81 -6.38 -3.71
CA ALA A 113 16.44 -6.00 -3.44
C ALA A 113 15.84 -5.20 -4.59
N LEU A 114 14.57 -5.52 -4.91
CA LEU A 114 13.73 -4.79 -5.84
C LEU A 114 12.76 -3.89 -5.06
N VAL A 115 12.55 -2.68 -5.57
CA VAL A 115 11.50 -1.76 -5.12
C VAL A 115 10.59 -1.44 -6.30
N LEU A 116 9.28 -1.64 -6.09
CA LEU A 116 8.22 -1.22 -7.01
C LEU A 116 7.23 -0.33 -6.25
N GLU A 117 7.09 0.93 -6.65
CA GLU A 117 6.03 1.81 -6.16
C GLU A 117 4.98 2.04 -7.25
N VAL A 118 3.73 1.83 -6.89
CA VAL A 118 2.57 2.13 -7.73
C VAL A 118 1.66 3.11 -7.02
N VAL A 119 1.22 4.14 -7.76
CA VAL A 119 0.30 5.16 -7.27
C VAL A 119 -1.03 5.04 -8.00
N PHE A 120 -2.11 5.01 -7.24
CA PHE A 120 -3.48 5.03 -7.74
C PHE A 120 -4.07 6.42 -7.49
N SER A 121 -4.51 7.09 -8.54
CA SER A 121 -5.20 8.38 -8.41
C SER A 121 -6.56 8.22 -7.74
N LYS A 122 -7.21 7.06 -7.95
CA LYS A 122 -8.50 6.73 -7.36
C LYS A 122 -8.70 5.23 -7.27
N LEU A 123 -9.06 4.74 -6.08
CA LEU A 123 -9.45 3.37 -5.83
C LEU A 123 -10.80 3.34 -5.12
N GLN A 124 -11.75 2.56 -5.63
CA GLN A 124 -13.06 2.39 -5.04
C GLN A 124 -13.24 0.95 -4.58
N ALA A 125 -13.77 0.78 -3.37
CA ALA A 125 -14.14 -0.52 -2.82
C ALA A 125 -15.66 -0.52 -2.54
N TYR A 126 -16.38 -1.44 -3.18
CA TYR A 126 -17.76 -1.74 -2.86
C TYR A 126 -17.83 -3.09 -2.16
N VAL A 127 -18.46 -3.13 -0.99
CA VAL A 127 -18.59 -4.33 -0.16
C VAL A 127 -20.06 -4.65 0.04
N PRO A 128 -20.61 -5.61 -0.68
CA PRO A 128 -22.04 -5.96 -0.57
C PRO A 128 -22.40 -6.60 0.76
N ILE A 129 -21.44 -7.27 1.42
CA ILE A 129 -21.67 -7.93 2.70
C ILE A 129 -20.52 -7.61 3.64
N ILE A 130 -20.81 -6.85 4.68
CA ILE A 130 -19.93 -6.57 5.82
C ILE A 130 -20.53 -7.26 7.04
N LEU A 131 -19.83 -8.23 7.60
CA LEU A 131 -20.21 -8.85 8.86
C LEU A 131 -19.36 -8.25 9.98
N SER A 132 -19.98 -7.44 10.83
CA SER A 132 -19.34 -6.83 11.99
C SER A 132 -19.56 -7.70 13.22
N THR A 133 -18.49 -8.16 13.86
CA THR A 133 -18.53 -8.97 15.09
C THR A 133 -17.97 -8.14 16.25
N TYR A 134 -18.82 -7.85 17.22
CA TYR A 134 -18.48 -7.07 18.42
C TYR A 134 -18.01 -7.99 19.54
N HIS A 135 -16.80 -7.78 20.03
CA HIS A 135 -16.20 -8.52 21.13
C HIS A 135 -16.37 -7.74 22.44
N LEU A 136 -17.57 -7.83 23.03
CA LEU A 136 -17.92 -7.09 24.23
C LEU A 136 -17.52 -7.86 25.50
N LYS A 137 -16.99 -7.12 26.49
CA LYS A 137 -16.56 -7.73 27.76
C LYS A 137 -17.74 -8.40 28.48
N GLY A 138 -17.59 -9.70 28.81
CA GLY A 138 -18.58 -10.46 29.57
C GLY A 138 -19.85 -10.82 28.79
N LYS A 139 -19.85 -10.69 27.47
CA LYS A 139 -20.95 -11.08 26.58
C LYS A 139 -20.49 -11.97 25.45
N GLU A 140 -21.39 -12.74 24.89
CA GLU A 140 -21.14 -13.45 23.63
C GLU A 140 -20.97 -12.43 22.48
N PRO A 141 -20.09 -12.74 21.50
CA PRO A 141 -19.93 -11.89 20.32
C PRO A 141 -21.25 -11.76 19.56
N THR A 142 -21.62 -10.53 19.23
CA THR A 142 -22.81 -10.24 18.43
C THR A 142 -22.42 -9.82 17.03
N GLN A 143 -23.26 -10.17 16.05
CA GLN A 143 -22.98 -9.92 14.65
C GLN A 143 -24.04 -9.04 14.00
N ILE A 144 -23.58 -8.11 13.16
CA ILE A 144 -24.43 -7.24 12.36
C ILE A 144 -23.99 -7.34 10.91
N ALA A 145 -24.93 -7.62 10.02
CA ALA A 145 -24.68 -7.63 8.59
C ALA A 145 -25.04 -6.26 7.96
N ASP A 146 -24.12 -5.73 7.15
CA ASP A 146 -24.23 -4.45 6.50
C ASP A 146 -23.65 -4.48 5.09
N PHE A 147 -23.62 -3.34 4.39
CA PHE A 147 -22.90 -3.11 3.14
C PHE A 147 -22.18 -1.78 3.20
N GLY A 148 -21.16 -1.58 2.36
CA GLY A 148 -20.38 -0.35 2.37
C GLY A 148 -19.80 0.00 1.00
N PHE A 149 -19.49 1.28 0.87
CA PHE A 149 -18.73 1.85 -0.22
C PHE A 149 -17.65 2.77 0.34
N ILE A 150 -16.44 2.65 -0.20
CA ILE A 150 -15.28 3.44 0.22
C ILE A 150 -14.57 3.92 -1.04
N GLU A 151 -14.16 5.18 -1.04
CA GLU A 151 -13.36 5.77 -2.10
C GLU A 151 -12.09 6.39 -1.50
N TYR A 152 -10.95 5.98 -2.04
CA TYR A 152 -9.63 6.51 -1.73
C TYR A 152 -9.09 7.29 -2.93
N LYS A 153 -8.30 8.31 -2.67
CA LYS A 153 -7.55 9.05 -3.69
C LYS A 153 -6.09 9.19 -3.27
N ASP A 154 -5.23 9.32 -4.29
CA ASP A 154 -3.81 9.61 -4.13
C ASP A 154 -3.12 8.67 -3.12
N LEU A 155 -3.30 7.37 -3.35
CA LEU A 155 -2.72 6.33 -2.53
C LEU A 155 -1.56 5.65 -3.25
N SER A 156 -0.51 5.27 -2.52
CA SER A 156 0.58 4.49 -3.07
C SER A 156 0.75 3.16 -2.35
N LEU A 157 1.21 2.16 -3.10
CA LEU A 157 1.65 0.86 -2.60
C LEU A 157 3.08 0.66 -3.03
N THR A 158 3.97 0.33 -2.08
CA THR A 158 5.37 0.06 -2.32
C THR A 158 5.68 -1.37 -1.95
N LEU A 159 6.09 -2.16 -2.94
CA LEU A 159 6.58 -3.51 -2.77
C LEU A 159 8.11 -3.49 -2.65
N THR A 160 8.65 -4.20 -1.66
CA THR A 160 10.08 -4.52 -1.59
C THR A 160 10.25 -6.04 -1.58
N ALA A 161 10.97 -6.56 -2.57
CA ALA A 161 11.25 -7.98 -2.71
C ALA A 161 12.75 -8.23 -2.72
N GLU A 162 13.19 -9.23 -1.97
CA GLU A 162 14.58 -9.69 -1.91
C GLU A 162 14.82 -10.87 -2.85
N ASN A 163 16.11 -11.21 -3.09
CA ASN A 163 16.54 -12.30 -3.95
C ASN A 163 15.96 -12.18 -5.36
N ILE A 164 16.37 -11.15 -6.08
CA ILE A 164 15.81 -10.77 -7.38
C ILE A 164 15.78 -11.92 -8.39
N LYS A 165 16.78 -12.79 -8.39
CA LYS A 165 16.90 -13.93 -9.34
C LYS A 165 15.93 -15.09 -9.04
N ASP A 166 15.42 -15.19 -7.83
CA ASP A 166 14.42 -16.18 -7.40
C ASP A 166 13.41 -15.50 -6.44
N MET A 167 12.82 -14.44 -6.95
CA MET A 167 11.95 -13.54 -6.19
C MET A 167 10.67 -14.24 -5.76
N ASN A 168 10.42 -14.26 -4.46
CA ASN A 168 9.20 -14.81 -3.89
C ASN A 168 8.25 -13.69 -3.49
N LEU A 169 7.27 -13.40 -4.33
CA LEU A 169 6.28 -12.32 -4.09
C LEU A 169 5.45 -12.53 -2.83
N ALA A 170 5.27 -13.79 -2.37
CA ALA A 170 4.54 -14.07 -1.13
C ALA A 170 5.34 -13.70 0.15
N LYS A 171 6.66 -13.51 0.02
CA LYS A 171 7.55 -13.09 1.12
C LYS A 171 7.95 -11.62 1.02
N SER A 172 7.45 -10.89 0.03
CA SER A 172 7.76 -9.48 -0.14
C SER A 172 7.12 -8.65 0.97
N HIS A 173 7.76 -7.52 1.28
CA HIS A 173 7.20 -6.51 2.17
C HIS A 173 6.43 -5.49 1.36
N VAL A 174 5.25 -5.13 1.85
CA VAL A 174 4.40 -4.12 1.21
C VAL A 174 4.10 -3.01 2.20
N TYR A 175 4.38 -1.79 1.77
CA TYR A 175 4.04 -0.57 2.49
C TYR A 175 2.96 0.17 1.71
N ALA A 176 2.09 0.87 2.42
CA ALA A 176 1.11 1.74 1.81
C ALA A 176 1.21 3.15 2.38
N TYR A 177 0.85 4.12 1.56
CA TYR A 177 0.71 5.50 1.97
C TYR A 177 -0.59 6.05 1.40
N ILE A 178 -1.32 6.80 2.22
CA ILE A 178 -2.52 7.54 1.82
C ILE A 178 -2.31 8.97 2.30
N SER A 179 -2.41 9.93 1.37
CA SER A 179 -2.21 11.35 1.69
C SER A 179 -3.33 11.90 2.57
N GLU A 180 -4.54 11.39 2.38
CA GLU A 180 -5.74 11.80 3.10
C GLU A 180 -6.61 10.60 3.49
N PRO A 181 -7.43 10.70 4.55
CA PRO A 181 -8.43 9.68 4.89
C PRO A 181 -9.37 9.41 3.71
N ALA A 182 -10.07 8.27 3.75
CA ALA A 182 -11.07 7.93 2.73
C ALA A 182 -12.00 9.10 2.43
N GLN A 183 -12.05 9.54 1.17
CA GLN A 183 -12.73 10.78 0.79
C GLN A 183 -14.24 10.62 0.74
N ARG A 184 -14.71 9.41 0.50
CA ARG A 184 -16.12 9.05 0.57
C ARG A 184 -16.25 7.70 1.22
N SER A 185 -17.12 7.62 2.21
CA SER A 185 -17.55 6.36 2.78
C SER A 185 -19.06 6.39 2.97
N SER A 186 -19.70 5.29 2.65
CA SER A 186 -21.14 5.11 2.83
C SER A 186 -21.36 3.71 3.40
N PHE A 187 -22.06 3.65 4.53
CA PHE A 187 -22.46 2.41 5.19
C PHE A 187 -23.97 2.44 5.37
N SER A 188 -24.59 1.28 5.51
CA SER A 188 -26.00 1.24 5.79
C SER A 188 -26.29 1.74 7.21
N ILE A 189 -27.52 2.17 7.41
CA ILE A 189 -27.99 2.72 8.67
C ILE A 189 -28.06 1.66 9.80
N LYS A 190 -27.97 0.37 9.48
CA LYS A 190 -28.07 -0.71 10.45
C LYS A 190 -27.01 -0.65 11.56
N ILE A 191 -25.81 -0.16 11.23
CA ILE A 191 -24.74 0.04 12.21
C ILE A 191 -25.11 1.09 13.28
N VAL A 192 -26.06 1.98 12.98
CA VAL A 192 -26.51 3.04 13.90
C VAL A 192 -27.64 2.56 14.82
N PHE A 193 -28.50 1.63 14.36
CA PHE A 193 -29.65 1.12 15.10
C PHE A 193 -29.34 -0.18 15.81
N VAL A 194 -28.53 -0.08 16.87
CA VAL A 194 -28.22 -1.21 17.75
C VAL A 194 -28.89 -0.99 19.10
N LEU A 195 -29.51 -2.04 19.64
CA LEU A 195 -30.22 -1.94 20.91
C LEU A 195 -29.29 -2.02 22.14
N ASP A 196 -28.14 -2.70 22.00
CA ASP A 196 -27.21 -2.88 23.11
C ASP A 196 -26.40 -1.60 23.37
N PRO A 197 -26.41 -1.03 24.59
CA PRO A 197 -25.69 0.21 24.90
C PRO A 197 -24.18 0.15 24.70
N GLN A 198 -23.54 -1.01 24.92
CA GLN A 198 -22.09 -1.18 24.68
C GLN A 198 -21.78 -1.18 23.19
N GLN A 199 -22.62 -1.82 22.39
CA GLN A 199 -22.51 -1.74 20.93
C GLN A 199 -22.74 -0.32 20.41
N GLN A 200 -23.69 0.41 20.97
CA GLN A 200 -23.92 1.82 20.63
C GLN A 200 -22.68 2.68 20.87
N ILE A 201 -22.00 2.47 22.02
CA ILE A 201 -20.74 3.17 22.32
C ILE A 201 -19.65 2.79 21.32
N ALA A 202 -19.47 1.49 21.04
CA ALA A 202 -18.47 1.03 20.07
C ALA A 202 -18.74 1.60 18.66
N ASN A 203 -20.00 1.64 18.23
CA ASN A 203 -20.41 2.23 16.96
C ASN A 203 -20.17 3.74 16.92
N ALA A 204 -20.51 4.44 17.98
CA ALA A 204 -20.27 5.88 18.07
C ALA A 204 -18.76 6.20 17.98
N GLN A 205 -17.92 5.41 18.63
CA GLN A 205 -16.45 5.55 18.56
C GLN A 205 -15.91 5.22 17.17
N LEU A 206 -16.43 4.17 16.53
CA LEU A 206 -16.08 3.80 15.16
C LEU A 206 -16.43 4.91 14.18
N LEU A 207 -17.67 5.40 14.23
CA LEU A 207 -18.16 6.45 13.34
C LEU A 207 -17.45 7.79 13.55
N ALA A 208 -17.15 8.14 14.80
CA ALA A 208 -16.42 9.38 15.12
C ALA A 208 -15.00 9.39 14.53
N ARG A 209 -14.41 8.22 14.27
CA ARG A 209 -13.06 8.04 13.71
C ARG A 209 -13.04 7.27 12.40
N ILE A 210 -14.16 7.25 11.70
CA ILE A 210 -14.31 6.36 10.52
C ILE A 210 -13.23 6.59 9.47
N GLY A 211 -12.84 7.84 9.20
CA GLY A 211 -11.77 8.14 8.25
C GLY A 211 -10.43 7.50 8.63
N LEU A 212 -10.02 7.64 9.89
CA LEU A 212 -8.79 7.02 10.41
C LEU A 212 -8.88 5.49 10.42
N THR A 213 -10.05 4.96 10.79
CA THR A 213 -10.30 3.50 10.79
C THR A 213 -10.17 2.90 9.39
N LEU A 214 -10.71 3.58 8.38
CA LEU A 214 -10.60 3.14 7.00
C LEU A 214 -9.18 3.26 6.46
N GLN A 215 -8.44 4.30 6.88
CA GLN A 215 -7.02 4.44 6.57
C GLN A 215 -6.20 3.30 7.18
N GLU A 216 -6.38 3.02 8.47
CA GLU A 216 -5.73 1.91 9.17
C GLU A 216 -6.05 0.55 8.51
N ALA A 217 -7.32 0.32 8.16
CA ALA A 217 -7.75 -0.87 7.45
C ALA A 217 -7.03 -1.02 6.10
N PHE A 218 -6.89 0.05 5.32
CA PHE A 218 -6.16 0.02 4.07
C PHE A 218 -4.66 -0.27 4.27
N LEU A 219 -4.01 0.42 5.22
CA LEU A 219 -2.60 0.24 5.51
C LEU A 219 -2.29 -1.20 5.94
N THR A 220 -3.14 -1.80 6.77
CA THR A 220 -2.99 -3.20 7.22
C THR A 220 -3.22 -4.21 6.10
N GLN A 221 -4.06 -3.88 5.11
CA GLN A 221 -4.37 -4.76 3.98
C GLN A 221 -3.56 -4.46 2.72
N ALA A 222 -2.58 -3.59 2.81
CA ALA A 222 -1.70 -3.24 1.69
C ALA A 222 -1.12 -4.47 0.95
N PRO A 223 -0.67 -5.56 1.62
CA PRO A 223 -0.20 -6.75 0.94
C PRO A 223 -1.25 -7.39 0.05
N VAL A 224 -2.51 -7.43 0.48
CA VAL A 224 -3.62 -7.97 -0.33
C VAL A 224 -3.85 -7.12 -1.57
N PHE A 225 -3.90 -5.80 -1.42
CA PHE A 225 -4.13 -4.88 -2.54
C PHE A 225 -2.97 -4.89 -3.54
N MET A 226 -1.72 -4.94 -3.06
CA MET A 226 -0.55 -5.09 -3.93
C MET A 226 -0.58 -6.41 -4.69
N ASN A 227 -0.93 -7.52 -4.03
CA ASN A 227 -1.04 -8.82 -4.68
C ASN A 227 -2.11 -8.81 -5.78
N VAL A 228 -3.29 -8.24 -5.49
CA VAL A 228 -4.36 -8.06 -6.48
C VAL A 228 -3.87 -7.23 -7.67
N PHE A 229 -3.16 -6.12 -7.42
CA PHE A 229 -2.58 -5.31 -8.49
C PHE A 229 -1.57 -6.08 -9.33
N LEU A 230 -0.63 -6.80 -8.70
CA LEU A 230 0.36 -7.58 -9.41
C LEU A 230 -0.30 -8.64 -10.31
N GLN A 231 -1.24 -9.42 -9.78
CA GLN A 231 -1.94 -10.46 -10.52
C GLN A 231 -2.77 -9.91 -11.67
N ASN A 232 -3.39 -8.74 -11.48
CA ASN A 232 -4.26 -8.14 -12.51
C ASN A 232 -3.48 -7.39 -13.60
N SER A 233 -2.32 -6.82 -13.27
CA SER A 233 -1.66 -5.81 -14.12
C SER A 233 -0.24 -6.16 -14.53
N ILE A 234 0.47 -6.95 -13.74
CA ILE A 234 1.90 -7.22 -13.93
C ILE A 234 2.14 -8.69 -14.25
N CYS A 235 1.84 -9.57 -13.30
CA CYS A 235 2.30 -10.95 -13.37
C CYS A 235 1.38 -11.89 -12.57
N ASP A 236 0.71 -12.80 -13.25
CA ASP A 236 -0.16 -13.80 -12.64
C ASP A 236 0.67 -14.94 -12.07
N SER A 237 0.63 -15.10 -10.76
CA SER A 237 1.30 -16.18 -10.02
C SER A 237 0.47 -17.45 -9.88
N ASN A 238 -0.76 -17.49 -10.45
CA ASN A 238 -1.72 -18.60 -10.34
C ASN A 238 -2.03 -19.01 -8.87
N ILE A 239 -1.83 -18.11 -7.92
CA ILE A 239 -2.24 -18.30 -6.52
C ILE A 239 -3.67 -17.75 -6.41
N HIS A 240 -4.66 -18.62 -6.61
CA HIS A 240 -6.10 -18.30 -6.52
C HIS A 240 -6.67 -18.66 -5.16
#